data_c5bf30a74729f899dac2adeb0b6285ce
#
_entry.id   c5bf30a74729f899dac2adeb0b6285ce
#
_cell.length_a   1.000
_cell.length_b   1.000
_cell.length_c   1.000
_cell.angle_alpha   90.00
_cell.angle_beta   90.00
_cell.angle_gamma   90.00
#
_symmetry.space_group_name_H-M   'P 1'
#
loop_
_entity.id
_entity.type
_entity.pdbx_description
1 polymer ?
#
loop_
_entity_poly.entity_id
_entity_poly.type
_entity_poly.pdbx_seq_one_letter_code
_entity_poly.pdbx_strand_id
1 'polypeptide(L)'
;MMKQRLGFFLAFVVQVFSIQLFAYNTSIPRDTATDDTVNIPKDWFLRDPETDHLQGISADKAYSSLLKDKPSKTVVVAIIDSGIDIDHEDLKDLIWTNEDEIPSNGIDDDKNGYVDDIHGWNFIGGKNGNVAEDTYEVTREYGRLKKLYENVEEKKVSKKNKAEFALWQKVKAKYDHDFKSNKDQYDQFKQQYDLYDNAWGTLNFCDSVIRKSMGGKSVMKSSLANVNISNDTLKFAKETLSKVLENVDGDIEVSQFLAELKDYLVQLKEGVDHYSVAVEYGYNLDFNSRTIVGDDPNNLYEKGYGNNDVTGPDALHGTHVAGIIGANRKNAIGIKGIADNVKIMSVRAVPNGDERDKDIANAIIYAVDNGAKVVNMSFGKSFSPGKEAVDKAVKYAESRGVLLVHAAGNDGDNLDKEPDYPSRNLKNGVEAKNWLEIGASSYGADADLVGSFSNYGKKSVDLFAPGVQIYSTTPHNSYEDLQGTSMACPATVGVAALLMSYFPNLTALQVKDILKQSTRKFDGLKVTKPGTTEEVPFSSLSITGGLVNAYEAVKLAESIKPSPAKK
;
A
#
# COMPACT_ATOMS: atom_id res chain seq x y z
N MET A 1 -6.56 50.58 -3.48
CA MET A 1 -6.74 49.26 -2.88
C MET A 1 -5.99 48.17 -3.64
N MET A 2 -6.00 48.07 -4.96
CA MET A 2 -5.25 47.08 -5.73
C MET A 2 -3.72 47.20 -5.60
N LYS A 3 -3.15 48.41 -5.64
CA LYS A 3 -1.71 48.68 -5.47
C LYS A 3 -1.17 48.32 -4.07
N GLN A 4 -1.96 48.46 -3.00
CA GLN A 4 -1.54 48.11 -1.65
C GLN A 4 -1.58 46.58 -1.42
N ARG A 5 -2.54 45.85 -1.97
CA ARG A 5 -2.59 44.38 -1.92
C ARG A 5 -1.45 43.73 -2.72
N LEU A 6 -1.08 44.31 -3.85
CA LEU A 6 0.03 43.85 -4.69
C LEU A 6 1.39 44.03 -4.00
N GLY A 7 1.61 45.15 -3.29
CA GLY A 7 2.83 45.39 -2.55
C GLY A 7 3.05 44.46 -1.35
N PHE A 8 1.98 44.05 -0.67
CA PHE A 8 2.03 43.07 0.41
C PHE A 8 2.31 41.64 -0.13
N PHE A 9 1.71 41.28 -1.26
CA PHE A 9 1.93 39.99 -1.91
C PHE A 9 3.37 39.81 -2.41
N LEU A 10 3.96 40.85 -3.06
CA LEU A 10 5.33 40.80 -3.51
C LEU A 10 6.35 40.79 -2.34
N ALA A 11 6.10 41.48 -1.25
CA ALA A 11 6.97 41.45 -0.06
C ALA A 11 6.93 40.07 0.62
N PHE A 12 5.79 39.40 0.63
CA PHE A 12 5.62 38.11 1.23
C PHE A 12 6.27 36.99 0.39
N VAL A 13 6.11 37.00 -0.93
CA VAL A 13 6.73 36.02 -1.85
C VAL A 13 8.27 36.09 -1.76
N VAL A 14 8.86 37.27 -1.73
CA VAL A 14 10.33 37.45 -1.61
C VAL A 14 10.84 36.99 -0.24
N GLN A 15 10.07 37.16 0.83
CA GLN A 15 10.47 36.75 2.17
C GLN A 15 10.39 35.23 2.33
N VAL A 16 9.44 34.56 1.66
CA VAL A 16 9.28 33.09 1.67
C VAL A 16 10.38 32.43 0.84
N PHE A 17 10.71 32.94 -0.35
CA PHE A 17 11.81 32.41 -1.17
C PHE A 17 13.19 32.52 -0.49
N SER A 18 13.41 33.53 0.36
CA SER A 18 14.69 33.70 1.06
C SER A 18 14.88 32.78 2.26
N ILE A 19 13.81 32.20 2.83
CA ILE A 19 13.87 31.43 4.09
C ILE A 19 13.75 29.93 3.83
N GLN A 20 13.13 29.49 2.75
CA GLN A 20 12.77 28.07 2.55
C GLN A 20 13.64 27.27 1.58
N LEU A 21 14.48 27.88 0.76
CA LEU A 21 15.52 27.12 0.02
C LEU A 21 16.57 26.47 0.95
N PHE A 22 16.66 26.90 2.22
CA PHE A 22 17.55 26.32 3.23
C PHE A 22 16.88 25.41 4.27
N ALA A 23 15.56 25.28 4.29
CA ALA A 23 14.83 24.56 5.35
C ALA A 23 14.17 23.24 4.89
N TYR A 24 14.37 22.79 3.67
CA TYR A 24 13.76 21.55 3.18
C TYR A 24 14.70 20.34 3.30
N ASN A 25 15.06 20.06 4.55
CA ASN A 25 15.77 18.82 4.91
C ASN A 25 15.13 18.12 6.11
N THR A 26 13.82 18.22 6.31
CA THR A 26 13.15 17.45 7.37
C THR A 26 11.77 17.00 6.96
N SER A 27 11.60 15.69 6.90
CA SER A 27 10.40 14.87 7.14
C SER A 27 9.42 14.56 6.00
N ILE A 28 9.90 14.23 4.82
CA ILE A 28 9.52 12.97 4.21
C ILE A 28 10.78 12.10 4.37
N PRO A 29 10.72 10.87 4.83
CA PRO A 29 11.89 10.01 4.78
C PRO A 29 12.18 9.71 3.30
N ARG A 30 12.88 10.60 2.63
CA ARG A 30 13.75 10.16 1.56
C ARG A 30 14.84 9.42 2.30
N ASP A 31 14.91 8.12 2.14
CA ASP A 31 16.18 7.44 2.26
C ASP A 31 17.19 8.30 1.52
N THR A 32 18.09 8.94 2.26
CA THR A 32 19.23 9.64 1.70
C THR A 32 20.15 8.56 1.17
N ALA A 33 19.78 8.02 -0.01
CA ALA A 33 20.73 7.31 -0.81
C ALA A 33 21.88 8.28 -1.08
N THR A 34 23.03 7.98 -0.50
CA THR A 34 24.30 8.50 -0.94
C THR A 34 24.33 8.48 -2.46
N ASP A 35 24.84 9.53 -3.06
CA ASP A 35 24.92 9.83 -4.50
C ASP A 35 25.89 8.88 -5.24
N ASP A 36 25.57 7.58 -5.15
CA ASP A 36 25.89 6.52 -6.08
C ASP A 36 24.54 5.91 -6.46
N THR A 37 23.97 6.33 -7.59
CA THR A 37 22.75 5.74 -8.14
C THR A 37 23.05 4.28 -8.50
N VAL A 38 22.97 3.40 -7.50
CA VAL A 38 22.92 1.96 -7.73
C VAL A 38 21.64 1.71 -8.51
N ASN A 39 21.76 1.50 -9.80
CA ASN A 39 20.65 1.17 -10.67
C ASN A 39 20.15 -0.23 -10.28
N ILE A 40 19.22 -0.31 -9.34
CA ILE A 40 18.65 -1.56 -8.87
C ILE A 40 17.81 -2.16 -9.99
N PRO A 41 18.13 -3.38 -10.47
CA PRO A 41 17.33 -4.03 -11.51
C PRO A 41 15.86 -4.18 -11.06
N LYS A 42 14.92 -3.90 -11.95
CA LYS A 42 13.48 -3.99 -11.69
C LYS A 42 13.00 -5.37 -11.21
N ASP A 43 13.75 -6.41 -11.55
CA ASP A 43 13.52 -7.81 -11.17
C ASP A 43 14.35 -8.27 -9.97
N TRP A 44 14.95 -7.34 -9.20
CA TRP A 44 15.87 -7.67 -8.12
C TRP A 44 15.28 -8.66 -7.10
N PHE A 45 13.99 -8.56 -6.84
CA PHE A 45 13.29 -9.41 -5.87
C PHE A 45 13.23 -10.89 -6.28
N LEU A 46 13.38 -11.22 -7.58
CA LEU A 46 13.42 -12.60 -8.09
C LEU A 46 14.82 -13.21 -8.06
N ARG A 47 15.87 -12.39 -7.95
CA ARG A 47 17.27 -12.76 -8.12
C ARG A 47 17.84 -13.55 -6.95
N ASP A 48 19.03 -14.12 -7.18
CA ASP A 48 19.74 -14.95 -6.21
C ASP A 48 20.96 -14.20 -5.65
N PRO A 49 21.17 -14.13 -4.32
CA PRO A 49 22.25 -13.36 -3.73
C PRO A 49 23.64 -13.91 -4.00
N GLU A 50 23.79 -15.20 -4.28
CA GLU A 50 25.10 -15.81 -4.58
C GLU A 50 25.60 -15.42 -5.97
N THR A 51 24.67 -15.25 -6.94
CA THR A 51 25.02 -14.92 -8.32
C THR A 51 24.84 -13.44 -8.65
N ASP A 52 23.84 -12.79 -8.06
CA ASP A 52 23.43 -11.43 -8.42
C ASP A 52 23.80 -10.39 -7.36
N HIS A 53 24.24 -10.83 -6.17
CA HIS A 53 24.58 -9.98 -5.01
C HIS A 53 23.42 -9.13 -4.50
N LEU A 54 22.17 -9.50 -4.82
CA LEU A 54 20.94 -8.87 -4.39
C LEU A 54 20.11 -9.84 -3.52
N GLN A 55 19.52 -9.34 -2.44
CA GLN A 55 18.81 -10.17 -1.47
C GLN A 55 17.40 -10.55 -1.91
N GLY A 56 17.24 -10.95 -3.19
CA GLY A 56 16.01 -11.48 -3.73
C GLY A 56 15.67 -12.88 -3.22
N ILE A 57 14.54 -13.40 -3.68
CA ILE A 57 13.98 -14.69 -3.22
C ILE A 57 14.52 -15.92 -3.96
N SER A 58 15.46 -15.78 -4.89
CA SER A 58 16.03 -16.87 -5.71
C SER A 58 14.98 -17.62 -6.56
N ALA A 59 13.92 -16.94 -7.02
CA ALA A 59 12.86 -17.56 -7.82
C ALA A 59 13.37 -18.01 -9.19
N ASP A 60 14.12 -17.17 -9.90
CA ASP A 60 14.67 -17.50 -11.23
C ASP A 60 15.66 -18.67 -11.16
N LYS A 61 16.43 -18.79 -10.08
CA LYS A 61 17.29 -19.97 -9.81
C LYS A 61 16.45 -21.24 -9.62
N ALA A 62 15.32 -21.17 -8.91
CA ALA A 62 14.43 -22.30 -8.76
C ALA A 62 13.86 -22.77 -10.10
N TYR A 63 13.38 -21.84 -10.94
CA TYR A 63 12.84 -22.17 -12.26
C TYR A 63 13.88 -22.73 -13.23
N SER A 64 15.07 -22.15 -13.26
CA SER A 64 16.12 -22.55 -14.20
C SER A 64 16.78 -23.89 -13.86
N SER A 65 16.65 -24.36 -12.61
CA SER A 65 17.31 -25.59 -12.13
C SER A 65 16.31 -26.63 -11.62
N LEU A 66 15.67 -26.39 -10.48
CA LEU A 66 14.89 -27.42 -9.79
C LEU A 66 13.51 -27.68 -10.43
N LEU A 67 12.88 -26.66 -11.01
CA LEU A 67 11.54 -26.73 -11.59
C LEU A 67 11.52 -26.91 -13.10
N LYS A 68 12.70 -26.88 -13.74
CA LYS A 68 12.82 -27.03 -15.17
C LYS A 68 12.16 -28.33 -15.64
N ASP A 69 11.28 -28.20 -16.64
CA ASP A 69 10.55 -29.31 -17.25
C ASP A 69 9.63 -30.12 -16.30
N LYS A 70 9.37 -29.62 -15.08
CA LYS A 70 8.41 -30.24 -14.16
C LYS A 70 6.98 -29.82 -14.47
N PRO A 71 6.02 -30.76 -14.41
CA PRO A 71 4.62 -30.42 -14.54
C PRO A 71 4.13 -29.65 -13.31
N SER A 72 3.25 -28.68 -13.52
CA SER A 72 2.58 -27.91 -12.47
C SER A 72 1.06 -28.01 -12.59
N LYS A 73 0.35 -27.71 -11.52
CA LYS A 73 -1.13 -27.59 -11.49
C LYS A 73 -1.48 -26.13 -11.18
N THR A 74 -2.54 -25.66 -11.82
CA THR A 74 -3.04 -24.31 -11.56
C THR A 74 -3.51 -24.15 -10.12
N VAL A 75 -3.11 -23.06 -9.48
CA VAL A 75 -3.49 -22.71 -8.11
C VAL A 75 -4.31 -21.43 -8.14
N VAL A 76 -5.47 -21.42 -7.51
CA VAL A 76 -6.27 -20.22 -7.31
C VAL A 76 -5.71 -19.45 -6.12
N VAL A 77 -5.34 -18.20 -6.37
CA VAL A 77 -4.86 -17.23 -5.38
C VAL A 77 -5.89 -16.13 -5.28
N ALA A 78 -6.48 -15.93 -4.12
CA ALA A 78 -7.34 -14.77 -3.89
C ALA A 78 -6.53 -13.58 -3.37
N ILE A 79 -6.82 -12.40 -3.90
CA ILE A 79 -6.27 -11.13 -3.45
C ILE A 79 -7.43 -10.32 -2.88
N ILE A 80 -7.45 -10.17 -1.55
CA ILE A 80 -8.39 -9.27 -0.88
C ILE A 80 -7.70 -7.91 -0.80
N ASP A 81 -8.22 -6.94 -1.57
CA ASP A 81 -7.53 -5.66 -1.79
C ASP A 81 -8.51 -4.56 -2.27
N SER A 82 -7.98 -3.44 -2.80
CA SER A 82 -8.74 -2.32 -3.33
C SER A 82 -9.37 -2.54 -4.72
N GLY A 83 -9.00 -3.62 -5.40
CA GLY A 83 -9.41 -3.99 -6.76
C GLY A 83 -8.21 -4.33 -7.64
N ILE A 84 -8.47 -4.93 -8.81
CA ILE A 84 -7.44 -5.33 -9.78
C ILE A 84 -7.88 -4.89 -11.16
N ASP A 85 -6.98 -4.28 -11.94
CA ASP A 85 -7.18 -4.09 -13.38
C ASP A 85 -7.10 -5.45 -14.10
N ILE A 86 -8.25 -6.09 -14.26
CA ILE A 86 -8.35 -7.43 -14.83
C ILE A 86 -8.06 -7.48 -16.33
N ASP A 87 -8.05 -6.33 -17.00
CA ASP A 87 -7.75 -6.17 -18.43
C ASP A 87 -6.26 -5.88 -18.68
N HIS A 88 -5.45 -5.70 -17.62
CA HIS A 88 -4.02 -5.41 -17.74
C HIS A 88 -3.30 -6.48 -18.57
N GLU A 89 -2.53 -6.06 -19.59
CA GLU A 89 -1.92 -6.93 -20.61
C GLU A 89 -1.03 -8.06 -20.03
N ASP A 90 -0.44 -7.85 -18.85
CA ASP A 90 0.43 -8.80 -18.16
C ASP A 90 -0.32 -9.70 -17.16
N LEU A 91 -1.62 -9.45 -16.91
CA LEU A 91 -2.45 -10.14 -15.93
C LEU A 91 -3.66 -10.86 -16.51
N LYS A 92 -4.30 -10.33 -17.56
CA LYS A 92 -5.61 -10.76 -18.07
C LYS A 92 -5.75 -12.27 -18.29
N ASP A 93 -4.69 -12.93 -18.78
CA ASP A 93 -4.71 -14.37 -19.01
C ASP A 93 -4.64 -15.20 -17.73
N LEU A 94 -4.33 -14.55 -16.60
CA LEU A 94 -4.16 -15.17 -15.29
C LEU A 94 -5.34 -14.90 -14.35
N ILE A 95 -6.26 -14.04 -14.75
CA ILE A 95 -7.46 -13.76 -13.96
C ILE A 95 -8.30 -15.04 -13.82
N TRP A 96 -8.76 -15.27 -12.59
CA TRP A 96 -9.68 -16.36 -12.28
C TRP A 96 -11.04 -16.11 -12.94
N THR A 97 -11.67 -17.18 -13.37
CA THR A 97 -13.03 -17.12 -13.91
C THR A 97 -13.88 -18.14 -13.18
N ASN A 98 -15.04 -17.70 -12.70
CA ASN A 98 -16.08 -18.61 -12.20
C ASN A 98 -16.74 -19.29 -13.41
N GLU A 99 -16.40 -20.56 -13.64
CA GLU A 99 -16.91 -21.32 -14.79
C GLU A 99 -18.39 -21.74 -14.62
N ASP A 100 -18.92 -21.63 -13.40
CA ASP A 100 -20.30 -22.00 -13.08
C ASP A 100 -21.27 -20.81 -13.28
N GLU A 101 -20.76 -19.60 -13.60
CA GLU A 101 -21.51 -18.39 -13.93
C GLU A 101 -21.58 -18.14 -15.44
N ILE A 102 -22.74 -17.65 -15.92
CA ILE A 102 -22.94 -17.20 -17.32
C ILE A 102 -22.81 -15.69 -17.35
N PRO A 103 -21.77 -15.13 -17.98
CA PRO A 103 -21.46 -13.71 -17.90
C PRO A 103 -22.62 -12.79 -18.30
N SER A 104 -22.89 -11.78 -17.48
CA SER A 104 -23.81 -10.66 -17.76
C SER A 104 -25.27 -11.09 -18.00
N ASN A 105 -25.72 -12.18 -17.41
CA ASN A 105 -27.12 -12.60 -17.53
C ASN A 105 -28.01 -12.08 -16.37
N GLY A 106 -27.40 -11.52 -15.32
CA GLY A 106 -28.09 -10.95 -14.16
C GLY A 106 -28.67 -12.01 -13.21
N ILE A 107 -28.16 -13.25 -13.29
CA ILE A 107 -28.58 -14.40 -12.49
C ILE A 107 -27.37 -14.94 -11.73
N ASP A 108 -27.56 -15.34 -10.50
CA ASP A 108 -26.64 -16.13 -9.70
C ASP A 108 -26.84 -17.61 -10.10
N ASP A 109 -26.06 -18.07 -11.12
CA ASP A 109 -26.25 -19.38 -11.75
C ASP A 109 -25.78 -20.52 -10.84
N ASP A 110 -24.71 -20.32 -10.08
CA ASP A 110 -24.15 -21.30 -9.14
C ASP A 110 -24.82 -21.24 -7.75
N LYS A 111 -25.66 -20.23 -7.51
CA LYS A 111 -26.44 -20.03 -6.28
C LYS A 111 -25.59 -19.86 -5.02
N ASN A 112 -24.45 -19.20 -5.19
CA ASN A 112 -23.54 -18.88 -4.10
C ASN A 112 -23.93 -17.59 -3.35
N GLY A 113 -24.88 -16.81 -3.89
CA GLY A 113 -25.39 -15.56 -3.34
C GLY A 113 -24.77 -14.30 -3.99
N TYR A 114 -24.01 -14.45 -5.06
CA TYR A 114 -23.28 -13.38 -5.76
C TYR A 114 -23.57 -13.44 -7.26
N VAL A 115 -24.30 -12.47 -7.78
CA VAL A 115 -24.78 -12.43 -9.18
C VAL A 115 -23.66 -12.05 -10.13
N ASP A 116 -23.43 -12.86 -11.18
CA ASP A 116 -22.40 -12.61 -12.21
C ASP A 116 -20.98 -12.41 -11.61
N ASP A 117 -20.58 -13.15 -10.60
CA ASP A 117 -19.26 -13.03 -9.94
C ASP A 117 -18.12 -13.71 -10.73
N ILE A 118 -18.02 -13.34 -12.01
CA ILE A 118 -17.16 -13.98 -13.02
C ILE A 118 -15.68 -13.97 -12.64
N HIS A 119 -15.16 -12.88 -12.06
CA HIS A 119 -13.74 -12.71 -11.74
C HIS A 119 -13.47 -12.50 -10.25
N GLY A 120 -14.51 -12.64 -9.43
CA GLY A 120 -14.50 -12.37 -8.01
C GLY A 120 -15.66 -11.49 -7.58
N TRP A 121 -15.53 -10.83 -6.43
CA TRP A 121 -16.61 -10.04 -5.86
C TRP A 121 -16.13 -8.75 -5.18
N ASN A 122 -16.96 -7.72 -5.20
CA ASN A 122 -16.73 -6.42 -4.60
C ASN A 122 -17.66 -6.19 -3.41
N PHE A 123 -17.16 -6.34 -2.19
CA PHE A 123 -17.88 -6.14 -0.93
C PHE A 123 -18.05 -4.65 -0.55
N ILE A 124 -17.36 -3.76 -1.24
CA ILE A 124 -17.47 -2.30 -1.05
C ILE A 124 -18.08 -1.61 -2.28
N GLY A 125 -18.83 -2.38 -3.06
CA GLY A 125 -19.69 -1.88 -4.12
C GLY A 125 -21.16 -2.04 -3.78
N GLY A 126 -22.03 -1.51 -4.62
CA GLY A 126 -23.46 -1.66 -4.55
C GLY A 126 -24.13 -1.17 -5.82
N LYS A 127 -25.44 -1.17 -5.86
CA LYS A 127 -26.20 -0.65 -7.03
C LYS A 127 -26.07 0.86 -7.23
N ASN A 128 -25.55 1.60 -6.26
CA ASN A 128 -25.37 3.04 -6.33
C ASN A 128 -23.92 3.44 -6.73
N GLY A 129 -23.05 2.46 -7.03
CA GLY A 129 -21.64 2.68 -7.38
C GLY A 129 -20.68 1.91 -6.49
N ASN A 130 -19.44 2.36 -6.46
CA ASN A 130 -18.35 1.74 -5.71
C ASN A 130 -17.75 2.73 -4.72
N VAL A 131 -17.40 2.22 -3.54
CA VAL A 131 -16.69 3.01 -2.52
C VAL A 131 -15.24 3.18 -2.98
N ALA A 132 -14.75 4.41 -3.04
CA ALA A 132 -13.32 4.71 -3.14
C ALA A 132 -12.72 4.94 -1.76
N GLU A 133 -13.32 5.85 -0.97
CA GLU A 133 -12.87 6.25 0.36
C GLU A 133 -13.79 5.72 1.45
N ASP A 134 -13.22 5.38 2.61
CA ASP A 134 -13.98 5.10 3.85
C ASP A 134 -13.27 5.76 5.06
N THR A 135 -13.97 5.79 6.19
CA THR A 135 -13.42 6.24 7.46
C THR A 135 -12.43 5.23 8.03
N TYR A 136 -11.43 5.72 8.79
CA TYR A 136 -10.61 4.84 9.62
C TYR A 136 -11.42 4.17 10.73
N GLU A 137 -11.02 2.99 11.17
CA GLU A 137 -11.72 2.28 12.26
C GLU A 137 -11.65 3.06 13.57
N VAL A 138 -10.55 3.75 13.82
CA VAL A 138 -10.42 4.65 14.97
C VAL A 138 -11.52 5.73 14.98
N THR A 139 -11.90 6.24 13.81
CA THR A 139 -12.97 7.24 13.64
C THR A 139 -14.34 6.63 13.94
N ARG A 140 -14.62 5.44 13.40
CA ARG A 140 -15.87 4.70 13.63
C ARG A 140 -16.04 4.38 15.12
N GLU A 141 -15.00 3.85 15.75
CA GLU A 141 -14.99 3.53 17.18
C GLU A 141 -15.05 4.80 18.05
N TYR A 142 -14.36 5.88 17.67
CA TYR A 142 -14.47 7.16 18.35
C TYR A 142 -15.94 7.66 18.33
N GLY A 143 -16.58 7.68 17.16
CA GLY A 143 -17.97 8.10 17.01
C GLY A 143 -18.95 7.26 17.82
N ARG A 144 -18.73 5.92 17.87
CA ARG A 144 -19.54 4.98 18.66
C ARG A 144 -19.37 5.22 20.17
N LEU A 145 -18.15 5.25 20.64
CA LEU A 145 -17.80 5.32 22.07
C LEU A 145 -18.02 6.72 22.66
N LYS A 146 -17.84 7.77 21.86
CA LYS A 146 -18.11 9.16 22.24
C LYS A 146 -19.53 9.33 22.75
N LYS A 147 -20.52 8.75 22.09
CA LYS A 147 -21.93 8.78 22.49
C LYS A 147 -22.17 8.17 23.86
N LEU A 148 -21.33 7.24 24.29
CA LEU A 148 -21.45 6.51 25.55
C LEU A 148 -20.66 7.15 26.70
N TYR A 149 -19.45 7.71 26.38
CA TYR A 149 -18.45 7.98 27.40
C TYR A 149 -17.88 9.40 27.41
N GLU A 150 -18.21 10.29 26.46
CA GLU A 150 -17.60 11.63 26.37
C GLU A 150 -17.63 12.42 27.68
N ASN A 151 -18.75 12.34 28.44
CA ASN A 151 -18.96 13.07 29.68
C ASN A 151 -19.00 12.16 30.92
N VAL A 152 -18.46 10.94 30.81
CA VAL A 152 -18.50 9.97 31.90
C VAL A 152 -17.19 10.01 32.67
N GLU A 153 -17.26 10.28 33.98
CA GLU A 153 -16.12 10.18 34.87
C GLU A 153 -15.78 8.70 35.14
N GLU A 154 -14.50 8.32 35.06
CA GLU A 154 -14.05 6.93 35.26
C GLU A 154 -14.62 6.28 36.55
N LYS A 155 -14.66 7.04 37.65
CA LYS A 155 -15.22 6.56 38.94
C LYS A 155 -16.68 6.16 38.88
N LYS A 156 -17.43 6.65 37.88
CA LYS A 156 -18.87 6.34 37.68
C LYS A 156 -19.08 5.13 36.76
N VAL A 157 -18.00 4.61 36.15
CA VAL A 157 -18.09 3.48 35.23
C VAL A 157 -18.30 2.17 36.00
N SER A 158 -19.35 1.43 35.64
CA SER A 158 -19.61 0.12 36.23
C SER A 158 -18.49 -0.89 35.95
N LYS A 159 -18.33 -1.87 36.83
CA LYS A 159 -17.29 -2.92 36.64
C LYS A 159 -17.40 -3.63 35.28
N LYS A 160 -18.63 -3.84 34.78
CA LYS A 160 -18.92 -4.48 33.50
C LYS A 160 -18.37 -3.66 32.31
N ASN A 161 -18.41 -2.34 32.42
CA ASN A 161 -18.06 -1.42 31.33
C ASN A 161 -16.61 -0.89 31.41
N LYS A 162 -15.82 -1.29 32.42
CA LYS A 162 -14.44 -0.78 32.59
C LYS A 162 -13.56 -1.06 31.39
N ALA A 163 -13.67 -2.25 30.79
CA ALA A 163 -12.86 -2.60 29.61
C ALA A 163 -13.23 -1.73 28.39
N GLU A 164 -14.53 -1.48 28.18
CA GLU A 164 -15.00 -0.61 27.08
C GLU A 164 -14.63 0.85 27.32
N PHE A 165 -14.68 1.30 28.59
CA PHE A 165 -14.21 2.66 28.93
C PHE A 165 -12.70 2.83 28.72
N ALA A 166 -11.89 1.83 29.06
CA ALA A 166 -10.44 1.84 28.75
C ALA A 166 -10.20 1.86 27.23
N LEU A 167 -10.99 1.12 26.45
CA LEU A 167 -10.95 1.21 24.98
C LEU A 167 -11.31 2.64 24.51
N TRP A 168 -12.35 3.25 25.07
CA TRP A 168 -12.69 4.65 24.78
C TRP A 168 -11.50 5.61 25.00
N GLN A 169 -10.81 5.46 26.13
CA GLN A 169 -9.63 6.32 26.40
C GLN A 169 -8.54 6.13 25.36
N LYS A 170 -8.24 4.87 24.97
CA LYS A 170 -7.24 4.55 23.94
C LYS A 170 -7.67 5.09 22.57
N VAL A 171 -8.90 4.84 22.16
CA VAL A 171 -9.47 5.30 20.87
C VAL A 171 -9.47 6.82 20.79
N LYS A 172 -9.92 7.48 21.86
CA LYS A 172 -9.94 8.95 21.93
C LYS A 172 -8.55 9.55 21.80
N ALA A 173 -7.59 9.02 22.54
CA ALA A 173 -6.21 9.53 22.50
C ALA A 173 -5.61 9.36 21.09
N LYS A 174 -5.82 8.21 20.44
CA LYS A 174 -5.33 7.96 19.09
C LYS A 174 -6.03 8.85 18.06
N TYR A 175 -7.37 8.94 18.10
CA TYR A 175 -8.12 9.80 17.19
C TYR A 175 -7.69 11.26 17.29
N ASP A 176 -7.63 11.82 18.51
CA ASP A 176 -7.27 13.21 18.74
C ASP A 176 -5.83 13.52 18.26
N HIS A 177 -4.90 12.59 18.48
CA HIS A 177 -3.51 12.71 18.04
C HIS A 177 -3.40 12.64 16.52
N ASP A 178 -3.95 11.57 15.92
CA ASP A 178 -3.76 11.29 14.49
C ASP A 178 -4.52 12.30 13.63
N PHE A 179 -5.75 12.66 14.00
CA PHE A 179 -6.51 13.71 13.31
C PHE A 179 -5.78 15.04 13.34
N LYS A 180 -5.26 15.43 14.52
CA LYS A 180 -4.51 16.68 14.63
C LYS A 180 -3.26 16.65 13.76
N SER A 181 -2.50 15.56 13.80
CA SER A 181 -1.28 15.41 13.00
C SER A 181 -1.56 15.50 11.50
N ASN A 182 -2.54 14.74 11.00
CA ASN A 182 -2.92 14.75 9.59
C ASN A 182 -3.49 16.13 9.16
N LYS A 183 -4.29 16.76 10.02
CA LYS A 183 -4.85 18.08 9.74
C LYS A 183 -3.76 19.17 9.68
N ASP A 184 -2.79 19.13 10.59
CA ASP A 184 -1.67 20.07 10.60
C ASP A 184 -0.81 19.92 9.32
N GLN A 185 -0.57 18.67 8.86
CA GLN A 185 0.15 18.39 7.61
C GLN A 185 -0.66 18.83 6.38
N TYR A 186 -1.95 18.50 6.32
CA TYR A 186 -2.85 18.95 5.25
C TYR A 186 -2.82 20.48 5.12
N ASP A 187 -3.01 21.19 6.24
CA ASP A 187 -3.04 22.65 6.23
C ASP A 187 -1.70 23.25 5.79
N GLN A 188 -0.58 22.64 6.18
CA GLN A 188 0.75 23.06 5.77
C GLN A 188 0.97 22.88 4.26
N PHE A 189 0.70 21.65 3.73
CA PHE A 189 0.85 21.38 2.29
C PHE A 189 -0.10 22.27 1.47
N LYS A 190 -1.35 22.39 1.90
CA LYS A 190 -2.37 23.21 1.22
C LYS A 190 -1.98 24.67 1.17
N GLN A 191 -1.49 25.22 2.28
CA GLN A 191 -1.03 26.60 2.34
C GLN A 191 0.17 26.83 1.39
N GLN A 192 1.12 25.90 1.38
CA GLN A 192 2.27 25.99 0.49
C GLN A 192 1.85 25.86 -0.97
N TYR A 193 1.04 24.86 -1.30
CA TYR A 193 0.53 24.65 -2.66
C TYR A 193 -0.19 25.91 -3.17
N ASP A 194 -1.14 26.46 -2.43
CA ASP A 194 -1.91 27.64 -2.83
C ASP A 194 -1.00 28.86 -3.02
N LEU A 195 0.03 29.02 -2.18
CA LEU A 195 1.01 30.10 -2.29
C LEU A 195 1.85 29.96 -3.58
N TYR A 196 2.42 28.79 -3.81
CA TYR A 196 3.32 28.57 -4.94
C TYR A 196 2.56 28.46 -6.28
N ASP A 197 1.34 27.95 -6.31
CA ASP A 197 0.49 27.92 -7.52
C ASP A 197 0.11 29.35 -7.95
N ASN A 198 -0.28 30.20 -7.02
CA ASN A 198 -0.52 31.62 -7.29
C ASN A 198 0.76 32.34 -7.77
N ALA A 199 1.92 32.02 -7.18
CA ALA A 199 3.21 32.58 -7.60
C ALA A 199 3.56 32.12 -9.03
N TRP A 200 3.44 30.82 -9.31
CA TRP A 200 3.69 30.23 -10.63
C TRP A 200 2.80 30.86 -11.70
N GLY A 201 1.50 30.99 -11.46
CA GLY A 201 0.57 31.67 -12.37
C GLY A 201 0.98 33.10 -12.70
N THR A 202 1.38 33.87 -11.68
CA THR A 202 1.88 35.24 -11.85
C THR A 202 3.18 35.31 -12.63
N LEU A 203 4.15 34.45 -12.30
CA LEU A 203 5.48 34.45 -12.95
C LEU A 203 5.38 33.96 -14.40
N ASN A 204 4.55 32.94 -14.66
CA ASN A 204 4.29 32.44 -16.01
C ASN A 204 3.62 33.52 -16.89
N PHE A 205 2.69 34.28 -16.34
CA PHE A 205 2.14 35.46 -17.02
C PHE A 205 3.22 36.47 -17.32
N CYS A 206 4.09 36.81 -16.35
CA CYS A 206 5.18 37.78 -16.52
C CYS A 206 6.18 37.31 -17.59
N ASP A 207 6.58 36.03 -17.61
CA ASP A 207 7.44 35.46 -18.67
C ASP A 207 6.79 35.61 -20.04
N SER A 208 5.52 35.26 -20.18
CA SER A 208 4.76 35.38 -21.41
C SER A 208 4.76 36.82 -21.95
N VAL A 209 4.54 37.80 -21.07
CA VAL A 209 4.53 39.24 -21.42
C VAL A 209 5.91 39.71 -21.88
N ILE A 210 6.97 39.36 -21.16
CA ILE A 210 8.37 39.72 -21.51
C ILE A 210 8.76 39.04 -22.81
N ARG A 211 8.55 37.69 -22.94
CA ARG A 211 8.85 36.91 -24.15
C ARG A 211 8.19 37.50 -25.39
N LYS A 212 6.91 37.88 -25.30
CA LYS A 212 6.19 38.54 -26.39
C LYS A 212 6.87 39.87 -26.77
N SER A 213 7.30 40.70 -25.80
CA SER A 213 7.97 41.97 -26.06
C SER A 213 9.34 41.82 -26.72
N MET A 214 9.99 40.65 -26.49
CA MET A 214 11.30 40.29 -27.07
C MET A 214 11.19 39.52 -28.38
N GLY A 215 10.02 39.50 -29.00
CA GLY A 215 9.80 38.80 -30.27
C GLY A 215 9.84 37.27 -30.20
N GLY A 216 9.44 36.69 -29.07
CA GLY A 216 9.36 35.23 -28.83
C GLY A 216 10.68 34.60 -28.40
N LYS A 217 11.72 35.36 -28.12
CA LYS A 217 13.03 34.85 -27.66
C LYS A 217 12.95 34.37 -26.21
N SER A 218 13.82 33.44 -25.85
CA SER A 218 14.03 33.01 -24.46
C SER A 218 14.37 34.19 -23.56
N VAL A 219 13.83 34.20 -22.35
CA VAL A 219 14.07 35.25 -21.34
C VAL A 219 15.10 34.74 -20.37
N MET A 220 16.34 35.24 -20.47
CA MET A 220 17.39 35.02 -19.48
C MET A 220 17.29 36.00 -18.33
N LYS A 221 17.69 35.62 -17.11
CA LYS A 221 17.76 36.52 -15.95
C LYS A 221 18.50 37.82 -16.29
N SER A 222 19.67 37.72 -16.93
CA SER A 222 20.48 38.87 -17.37
C SER A 222 19.77 39.72 -18.43
N SER A 223 18.94 39.13 -19.28
CA SER A 223 18.24 39.85 -20.35
C SER A 223 17.12 40.75 -19.84
N LEU A 224 16.61 40.51 -18.61
CA LEU A 224 15.56 41.36 -17.99
C LEU A 224 15.98 42.82 -17.88
N ALA A 225 17.26 43.08 -17.65
CA ALA A 225 17.77 44.47 -17.57
C ALA A 225 17.50 45.26 -18.85
N ASN A 226 17.57 44.60 -20.00
CA ASN A 226 17.48 45.19 -21.35
C ASN A 226 16.05 45.26 -21.89
N VAL A 227 15.03 44.82 -21.15
CA VAL A 227 13.61 44.88 -21.58
C VAL A 227 13.18 46.34 -21.62
N ASN A 228 12.72 46.79 -22.80
CA ASN A 228 12.20 48.15 -22.98
C ASN A 228 10.78 48.25 -22.46
N ILE A 229 10.58 49.13 -21.46
CA ILE A 229 9.28 49.32 -20.80
C ILE A 229 8.43 50.29 -21.66
N SER A 230 7.44 49.74 -22.35
CA SER A 230 6.51 50.52 -23.16
C SER A 230 5.13 50.74 -22.51
N ASN A 231 4.82 50.02 -21.43
CA ASN A 231 3.56 50.12 -20.70
C ASN A 231 3.66 49.56 -19.28
N ASP A 232 2.64 49.77 -18.46
CA ASP A 232 2.59 49.33 -17.06
C ASP A 232 2.64 47.82 -16.88
N THR A 233 2.10 47.03 -17.83
CA THR A 233 2.13 45.56 -17.78
C THR A 233 3.56 45.03 -17.94
N LEU A 234 4.33 45.56 -18.91
CA LEU A 234 5.74 45.23 -19.09
C LEU A 234 6.60 45.68 -17.90
N LYS A 235 6.29 46.85 -17.33
CA LYS A 235 6.94 47.30 -16.12
C LYS A 235 6.73 46.34 -14.97
N PHE A 236 5.47 45.96 -14.71
CA PHE A 236 5.11 45.00 -13.67
C PHE A 236 5.82 43.64 -13.88
N ALA A 237 5.77 43.12 -15.10
CA ALA A 237 6.36 41.81 -15.42
C ALA A 237 7.89 41.81 -15.21
N LYS A 238 8.58 42.87 -15.70
CA LYS A 238 10.02 43.04 -15.51
C LYS A 238 10.39 43.13 -14.02
N GLU A 239 9.73 44.03 -13.26
CA GLU A 239 10.00 44.23 -11.85
C GLU A 239 9.75 42.93 -11.03
N THR A 240 8.67 42.20 -11.33
CA THR A 240 8.32 40.97 -10.65
C THR A 240 9.37 39.88 -10.90
N LEU A 241 9.70 39.58 -12.17
CA LEU A 241 10.70 38.57 -12.50
C LEU A 241 12.09 38.96 -11.97
N SER A 242 12.52 40.22 -12.13
CA SER A 242 13.81 40.68 -11.61
C SER A 242 13.94 40.49 -10.11
N LYS A 243 12.87 40.80 -9.35
CA LYS A 243 12.86 40.70 -7.90
C LYS A 243 12.88 39.22 -7.43
N VAL A 244 12.12 38.33 -8.07
CA VAL A 244 12.09 36.93 -7.70
C VAL A 244 13.42 36.24 -8.03
N LEU A 245 14.00 36.53 -9.19
CA LEU A 245 15.26 35.96 -9.63
C LEU A 245 16.49 36.59 -9.00
N GLU A 246 16.37 37.68 -8.23
CA GLU A 246 17.50 38.37 -7.60
C GLU A 246 18.37 37.41 -6.77
N ASN A 247 17.72 36.51 -6.03
CA ASN A 247 18.38 35.55 -5.13
C ASN A 247 18.60 34.16 -5.76
N VAL A 248 18.33 33.99 -7.06
CA VAL A 248 18.62 32.74 -7.78
C VAL A 248 20.04 32.82 -8.34
N ASP A 249 20.86 31.82 -8.03
CA ASP A 249 22.25 31.77 -8.49
C ASP A 249 22.35 31.53 -10.01
N GLY A 250 23.33 32.18 -10.62
CA GLY A 250 23.62 32.03 -12.05
C GLY A 250 22.71 32.83 -12.97
N ASP A 251 23.00 32.76 -14.28
CA ASP A 251 22.18 33.33 -15.35
C ASP A 251 21.30 32.26 -15.93
N ILE A 252 20.10 32.05 -15.38
CA ILE A 252 19.17 31.00 -15.77
C ILE A 252 18.12 31.50 -16.76
N GLU A 253 17.55 30.59 -17.53
CA GLU A 253 16.36 30.89 -18.34
C GLU A 253 15.11 30.88 -17.45
N VAL A 254 14.24 31.88 -17.60
CA VAL A 254 13.01 32.00 -16.79
C VAL A 254 12.10 30.77 -16.98
N SER A 255 12.04 30.22 -18.19
CA SER A 255 11.28 29.00 -18.46
C SER A 255 11.79 27.78 -17.71
N GLN A 256 13.11 27.63 -17.51
CA GLN A 256 13.67 26.57 -16.70
C GLN A 256 13.27 26.73 -15.23
N PHE A 257 13.42 27.94 -14.67
CA PHE A 257 12.96 28.21 -13.30
C PHE A 257 11.46 27.90 -13.10
N LEU A 258 10.62 28.25 -14.10
CA LEU A 258 9.18 27.95 -14.06
C LEU A 258 8.88 26.45 -14.15
N ALA A 259 9.70 25.71 -14.88
CA ALA A 259 9.57 24.25 -14.94
C ALA A 259 9.91 23.61 -13.59
N GLU A 260 11.03 23.99 -12.98
CA GLU A 260 11.44 23.52 -11.64
C GLU A 260 10.38 23.85 -10.57
N LEU A 261 9.81 25.06 -10.64
CA LEU A 261 8.72 25.46 -9.74
C LEU A 261 7.44 24.63 -10.01
N LYS A 262 7.17 24.24 -11.26
CA LYS A 262 6.04 23.39 -11.61
C LYS A 262 6.22 21.97 -11.07
N ASP A 263 7.42 21.42 -11.16
CA ASP A 263 7.74 20.10 -10.61
C ASP A 263 7.58 20.10 -9.07
N TYR A 264 7.99 21.18 -8.41
CA TYR A 264 7.75 21.32 -6.96
C TYR A 264 6.25 21.41 -6.62
N LEU A 265 5.46 22.09 -7.45
CA LEU A 265 4.00 22.14 -7.28
C LEU A 265 3.35 20.76 -7.41
N VAL A 266 3.87 19.89 -8.29
CA VAL A 266 3.39 18.50 -8.38
C VAL A 266 3.62 17.77 -7.06
N GLN A 267 4.81 17.88 -6.46
CA GLN A 267 5.11 17.26 -5.18
C GLN A 267 4.24 17.80 -4.03
N LEU A 268 4.01 19.13 -4.00
CA LEU A 268 3.10 19.72 -3.01
C LEU A 268 1.66 19.24 -3.20
N LYS A 269 1.21 19.08 -4.45
CA LYS A 269 -0.12 18.57 -4.77
C LYS A 269 -0.30 17.13 -4.31
N GLU A 270 0.70 16.28 -4.51
CA GLU A 270 0.70 14.90 -3.98
C GLU A 270 0.54 14.89 -2.46
N GLY A 271 1.25 15.77 -1.75
CA GLY A 271 1.08 15.93 -0.30
C GLY A 271 -0.33 16.40 0.08
N VAL A 272 -0.89 17.38 -0.62
CA VAL A 272 -2.28 17.82 -0.42
C VAL A 272 -3.25 16.68 -0.64
N ASP A 273 -3.13 15.93 -1.73
CA ASP A 273 -4.03 14.84 -2.07
C ASP A 273 -3.97 13.72 -1.04
N HIS A 274 -2.76 13.33 -0.62
CA HIS A 274 -2.56 12.31 0.41
C HIS A 274 -3.27 12.66 1.73
N TYR A 275 -3.01 13.86 2.26
CA TYR A 275 -3.61 14.24 3.55
C TYR A 275 -5.07 14.69 3.43
N SER A 276 -5.56 15.09 2.24
CA SER A 276 -6.96 15.43 2.04
C SER A 276 -7.87 14.21 2.25
N VAL A 277 -7.47 13.05 1.75
CA VAL A 277 -8.23 11.79 1.94
C VAL A 277 -8.39 11.48 3.44
N ALA A 278 -7.32 11.62 4.22
CA ALA A 278 -7.37 11.40 5.65
C ALA A 278 -8.33 12.38 6.35
N VAL A 279 -8.27 13.69 6.02
CA VAL A 279 -9.05 14.74 6.68
C VAL A 279 -10.51 14.75 6.22
N GLU A 280 -10.76 14.61 4.92
CA GLU A 280 -12.10 14.72 4.33
C GLU A 280 -12.93 13.45 4.51
N TYR A 281 -12.28 12.28 4.59
CA TYR A 281 -12.94 10.97 4.69
C TYR A 281 -12.48 10.19 5.93
N GLY A 282 -11.19 9.91 6.06
CA GLY A 282 -10.65 9.01 7.08
C GLY A 282 -11.03 9.39 8.52
N TYR A 283 -10.86 10.66 8.90
CA TYR A 283 -11.22 11.19 10.22
C TYR A 283 -12.58 11.93 10.26
N ASN A 284 -13.36 11.88 9.21
CA ASN A 284 -14.65 12.57 9.12
C ASN A 284 -15.78 11.74 9.77
N LEU A 285 -16.25 12.18 10.93
CA LEU A 285 -17.32 11.51 11.69
C LEU A 285 -18.69 11.53 10.98
N ASP A 286 -18.89 12.43 10.02
CA ASP A 286 -20.14 12.58 9.27
C ASP A 286 -20.12 11.82 7.93
N PHE A 287 -18.96 11.29 7.52
CA PHE A 287 -18.84 10.52 6.29
C PHE A 287 -19.35 9.07 6.49
N ASN A 288 -20.13 8.58 5.54
CA ASN A 288 -20.70 7.22 5.57
C ASN A 288 -20.69 6.58 4.17
N SER A 289 -19.69 5.78 3.89
CA SER A 289 -19.55 5.03 2.64
C SER A 289 -20.65 3.98 2.42
N ARG A 290 -21.30 3.51 3.49
CA ARG A 290 -22.31 2.42 3.41
C ARG A 290 -23.61 2.84 2.71
N THR A 291 -23.84 4.11 2.51
CA THR A 291 -24.93 4.60 1.65
C THR A 291 -24.75 4.21 0.18
N ILE A 292 -23.50 3.97 -0.27
CA ILE A 292 -23.17 3.48 -1.60
C ILE A 292 -23.42 1.97 -1.67
N VAL A 293 -22.90 1.22 -0.71
CA VAL A 293 -23.02 -0.25 -0.66
C VAL A 293 -24.47 -0.68 -0.44
N GLY A 294 -25.18 0.00 0.48
CA GLY A 294 -26.60 -0.23 0.79
C GLY A 294 -26.86 -1.41 1.73
N ASP A 295 -25.85 -1.84 2.48
CA ASP A 295 -25.89 -2.90 3.49
C ASP A 295 -26.08 -2.36 4.90
N ASP A 296 -26.33 -3.24 5.89
CA ASP A 296 -26.30 -2.91 7.31
C ASP A 296 -24.90 -3.14 7.90
N PRO A 297 -24.11 -2.09 8.17
CA PRO A 297 -22.76 -2.25 8.72
C PRO A 297 -22.72 -2.86 10.13
N ASN A 298 -23.85 -2.88 10.85
CA ASN A 298 -23.94 -3.48 12.19
C ASN A 298 -24.24 -4.98 12.15
N ASN A 299 -24.72 -5.50 11.02
CA ASN A 299 -24.95 -6.92 10.82
C ASN A 299 -23.69 -7.59 10.26
N LEU A 300 -22.79 -8.00 11.14
CA LEU A 300 -21.50 -8.63 10.77
C LEU A 300 -21.63 -9.96 9.98
N TYR A 301 -22.84 -10.51 9.90
CA TYR A 301 -23.11 -11.81 9.24
C TYR A 301 -24.03 -11.68 8.01
N GLU A 302 -24.33 -10.47 7.58
CA GLU A 302 -25.06 -10.22 6.34
C GLU A 302 -24.27 -10.71 5.14
N LYS A 303 -24.95 -11.32 4.18
CA LYS A 303 -24.39 -11.83 2.92
C LYS A 303 -25.15 -11.27 1.73
N GLY A 304 -24.61 -11.45 0.53
CA GLY A 304 -25.28 -11.12 -0.72
C GLY A 304 -25.39 -9.61 -1.00
N TYR A 305 -24.57 -8.78 -0.36
CA TYR A 305 -24.39 -7.37 -0.71
C TYR A 305 -23.13 -7.20 -1.56
N GLY A 306 -23.00 -6.06 -2.21
CA GLY A 306 -21.88 -5.79 -3.09
C GLY A 306 -22.27 -5.79 -4.57
N ASN A 307 -21.29 -5.88 -5.44
CA ASN A 307 -21.45 -6.05 -6.88
C ASN A 307 -20.25 -6.79 -7.50
N ASN A 308 -20.29 -7.03 -8.81
CA ASN A 308 -19.25 -7.77 -9.53
C ASN A 308 -18.16 -6.89 -10.17
N ASP A 309 -18.10 -5.59 -9.86
CA ASP A 309 -17.01 -4.71 -10.31
C ASP A 309 -15.77 -4.90 -9.43
N VAL A 310 -14.91 -5.82 -9.83
CA VAL A 310 -13.71 -6.19 -9.09
C VAL A 310 -12.51 -5.29 -9.36
N THR A 311 -12.63 -4.33 -10.28
CA THR A 311 -11.62 -3.29 -10.54
C THR A 311 -11.86 -2.09 -9.63
N GLY A 312 -13.10 -1.57 -9.58
CA GLY A 312 -13.44 -0.42 -8.76
C GLY A 312 -12.77 0.89 -9.19
N PRO A 313 -12.92 1.97 -8.41
CA PRO A 313 -12.41 3.29 -8.76
C PRO A 313 -10.89 3.48 -8.56
N ASP A 314 -10.27 2.64 -7.72
CA ASP A 314 -8.83 2.66 -7.46
C ASP A 314 -8.30 1.23 -7.35
N ALA A 315 -7.74 0.74 -8.44
CA ALA A 315 -7.17 -0.60 -8.54
C ALA A 315 -5.62 -0.61 -8.45
N LEU A 316 -4.99 0.51 -8.10
CA LEU A 316 -3.53 0.64 -8.13
C LEU A 316 -2.86 -0.44 -7.27
N HIS A 317 -3.21 -0.49 -6.00
CA HIS A 317 -2.55 -1.36 -5.02
C HIS A 317 -2.77 -2.85 -5.33
N GLY A 318 -4.00 -3.28 -5.57
CA GLY A 318 -4.28 -4.70 -5.84
C GLY A 318 -3.73 -5.16 -7.19
N THR A 319 -3.67 -4.28 -8.22
CA THR A 319 -3.01 -4.60 -9.49
C THR A 319 -1.50 -4.80 -9.30
N HIS A 320 -0.86 -3.98 -8.46
CA HIS A 320 0.56 -4.12 -8.14
C HIS A 320 0.85 -5.43 -7.40
N VAL A 321 0.04 -5.77 -6.41
CA VAL A 321 0.07 -7.03 -5.67
C VAL A 321 -0.10 -8.24 -6.61
N ALA A 322 -1.04 -8.16 -7.56
CA ALA A 322 -1.30 -9.23 -8.53
C ALA A 322 -0.08 -9.51 -9.42
N GLY A 323 0.60 -8.46 -9.89
CA GLY A 323 1.81 -8.57 -10.70
C GLY A 323 2.95 -9.29 -9.98
N ILE A 324 3.21 -8.96 -8.71
CA ILE A 324 4.23 -9.63 -7.89
C ILE A 324 3.95 -11.14 -7.80
N ILE A 325 2.69 -11.52 -7.55
CA ILE A 325 2.30 -12.92 -7.40
C ILE A 325 2.47 -13.66 -8.73
N GLY A 326 1.94 -13.12 -9.83
CA GLY A 326 1.70 -13.95 -10.98
C GLY A 326 1.79 -13.28 -12.35
N ALA A 327 2.39 -12.07 -12.53
CA ALA A 327 2.55 -11.49 -13.86
C ALA A 327 3.17 -12.49 -14.84
N ASN A 328 2.73 -12.45 -16.09
CA ASN A 328 2.97 -13.49 -17.07
C ASN A 328 4.47 -13.69 -17.38
N ARG A 329 5.04 -14.79 -16.95
CA ARG A 329 6.47 -15.12 -17.15
C ARG A 329 6.83 -15.49 -18.60
N LYS A 330 5.85 -15.64 -19.50
CA LYS A 330 6.06 -16.17 -20.87
C LYS A 330 5.91 -15.12 -21.96
N ASN A 331 5.33 -13.96 -21.66
CA ASN A 331 5.33 -12.82 -22.57
C ASN A 331 6.68 -12.07 -22.46
N ALA A 332 6.99 -11.20 -23.39
CA ALA A 332 8.23 -10.42 -23.37
C ALA A 332 8.00 -8.98 -22.90
N ILE A 333 6.98 -8.76 -22.06
CA ILE A 333 6.58 -7.44 -21.58
C ILE A 333 6.63 -7.39 -20.06
N GLY A 334 6.68 -6.19 -19.52
CA GLY A 334 6.53 -5.89 -18.11
C GLY A 334 7.49 -6.63 -17.20
N ILE A 335 6.92 -7.39 -16.27
CA ILE A 335 7.66 -8.13 -15.25
C ILE A 335 7.34 -9.63 -15.29
N LYS A 336 8.11 -10.40 -14.53
CA LYS A 336 7.80 -11.81 -14.24
C LYS A 336 7.23 -11.92 -12.84
N GLY A 337 6.02 -12.44 -12.72
CA GLY A 337 5.49 -12.83 -11.42
C GLY A 337 6.26 -13.99 -10.80
N ILE A 338 6.07 -14.22 -9.51
CA ILE A 338 6.78 -15.28 -8.77
C ILE A 338 6.23 -16.67 -9.15
N ALA A 339 4.92 -16.83 -9.27
CA ALA A 339 4.27 -18.09 -9.62
C ALA A 339 3.79 -18.09 -11.09
N ASP A 340 4.19 -19.09 -11.86
CA ASP A 340 3.94 -19.18 -13.31
C ASP A 340 2.63 -19.88 -13.70
N ASN A 341 1.96 -20.53 -12.74
CA ASN A 341 0.74 -21.30 -12.99
C ASN A 341 -0.31 -21.04 -11.90
N VAL A 342 -0.84 -19.82 -11.91
CA VAL A 342 -1.87 -19.36 -10.98
C VAL A 342 -3.08 -18.79 -11.73
N LYS A 343 -4.20 -18.74 -11.03
CA LYS A 343 -5.36 -17.93 -11.38
C LYS A 343 -5.64 -16.98 -10.23
N ILE A 344 -5.73 -15.69 -10.54
CA ILE A 344 -5.88 -14.60 -9.57
C ILE A 344 -7.36 -14.24 -9.45
N MET A 345 -7.93 -14.46 -8.27
CA MET A 345 -9.29 -14.08 -7.93
C MET A 345 -9.26 -12.71 -7.26
N SER A 346 -9.91 -11.71 -7.85
CA SER A 346 -10.02 -10.37 -7.31
C SER A 346 -11.16 -10.28 -6.31
N VAL A 347 -10.85 -9.94 -5.05
CA VAL A 347 -11.85 -9.76 -4.00
C VAL A 347 -11.70 -8.36 -3.43
N ARG A 348 -12.58 -7.46 -3.87
CA ARG A 348 -12.49 -6.05 -3.50
C ARG A 348 -13.18 -5.80 -2.15
N ALA A 349 -12.42 -5.44 -1.12
CA ALA A 349 -12.92 -5.21 0.23
C ALA A 349 -12.17 -4.11 1.00
N VAL A 350 -11.15 -3.49 0.38
CA VAL A 350 -10.27 -2.50 1.02
C VAL A 350 -10.44 -1.15 0.32
N PRO A 351 -10.99 -0.12 0.97
CA PRO A 351 -11.08 1.24 0.44
C PRO A 351 -9.80 2.04 0.73
N ASN A 352 -9.73 3.27 0.23
CA ASN A 352 -8.83 4.28 0.76
C ASN A 352 -9.32 4.73 2.15
N GLY A 353 -8.77 4.13 3.19
CA GLY A 353 -9.23 4.16 4.58
C GLY A 353 -9.07 2.78 5.19
N ASP A 354 -9.74 2.50 6.33
CA ASP A 354 -9.66 1.16 6.92
C ASP A 354 -10.80 0.27 6.41
N GLU A 355 -10.44 -0.94 6.05
CA GLU A 355 -11.37 -2.02 5.75
C GLU A 355 -12.32 -2.31 6.91
N ARG A 356 -13.49 -2.86 6.63
CA ARG A 356 -14.46 -3.25 7.67
C ARG A 356 -14.39 -4.73 7.97
N ASP A 357 -14.42 -5.08 9.25
CA ASP A 357 -14.39 -6.48 9.72
C ASP A 357 -15.43 -7.37 9.04
N LYS A 358 -16.63 -6.82 8.77
CA LYS A 358 -17.71 -7.49 8.05
C LYS A 358 -17.29 -7.88 6.62
N ASP A 359 -16.73 -6.93 5.90
CA ASP A 359 -16.34 -7.10 4.50
C ASP A 359 -15.18 -8.11 4.40
N ILE A 360 -14.19 -8.01 5.30
CA ILE A 360 -13.06 -8.94 5.37
C ILE A 360 -13.50 -10.35 5.74
N ALA A 361 -14.42 -10.50 6.69
CA ALA A 361 -14.94 -11.82 7.05
C ALA A 361 -15.66 -12.49 5.87
N ASN A 362 -16.49 -11.73 5.15
CA ASN A 362 -17.18 -12.24 3.96
C ASN A 362 -16.20 -12.50 2.79
N ALA A 363 -15.21 -11.64 2.59
CA ALA A 363 -14.19 -11.80 1.56
C ALA A 363 -13.35 -13.08 1.75
N ILE A 364 -12.94 -13.37 2.98
CA ILE A 364 -12.23 -14.63 3.30
C ILE A 364 -13.13 -15.84 3.02
N ILE A 365 -14.40 -15.82 3.46
CA ILE A 365 -15.32 -16.92 3.23
C ILE A 365 -15.57 -17.11 1.73
N TYR A 366 -15.82 -16.04 0.99
CA TYR A 366 -16.00 -16.06 -0.46
C TYR A 366 -14.79 -16.68 -1.18
N ALA A 367 -13.58 -16.21 -0.87
CA ALA A 367 -12.36 -16.75 -1.46
C ALA A 367 -12.20 -18.26 -1.21
N VAL A 368 -12.50 -18.72 0.00
CA VAL A 368 -12.44 -20.14 0.40
C VAL A 368 -13.48 -20.98 -0.35
N ASP A 369 -14.73 -20.51 -0.43
CA ASP A 369 -15.83 -21.21 -1.06
C ASP A 369 -15.62 -21.35 -2.57
N ASN A 370 -14.97 -20.36 -3.20
CA ASN A 370 -14.59 -20.33 -4.62
C ASN A 370 -13.21 -20.95 -4.91
N GLY A 371 -12.67 -21.74 -3.99
CA GLY A 371 -11.56 -22.65 -4.24
C GLY A 371 -10.15 -22.08 -4.10
N ALA A 372 -9.97 -20.87 -3.58
CA ALA A 372 -8.65 -20.32 -3.28
C ALA A 372 -7.84 -21.26 -2.38
N LYS A 373 -6.54 -21.39 -2.64
CA LYS A 373 -5.59 -22.19 -1.85
C LYS A 373 -4.74 -21.32 -0.94
N VAL A 374 -4.53 -20.09 -1.35
CA VAL A 374 -3.83 -19.08 -0.57
C VAL A 374 -4.53 -17.73 -0.78
N VAL A 375 -4.60 -16.92 0.27
CA VAL A 375 -5.20 -15.58 0.27
C VAL A 375 -4.14 -14.57 0.62
N ASN A 376 -3.98 -13.55 -0.20
CA ASN A 376 -3.18 -12.37 0.07
C ASN A 376 -4.00 -11.31 0.80
N MET A 377 -3.48 -10.78 1.89
CA MET A 377 -4.10 -9.74 2.70
C MET A 377 -3.06 -8.64 2.98
N SER A 378 -2.97 -7.67 2.05
CA SER A 378 -2.02 -6.56 2.11
C SER A 378 -2.67 -5.28 2.69
N PHE A 379 -3.31 -5.39 3.85
CA PHE A 379 -4.00 -4.32 4.56
C PHE A 379 -3.94 -4.58 6.06
N GLY A 380 -4.31 -3.57 6.87
CA GLY A 380 -4.39 -3.71 8.32
C GLY A 380 -4.87 -2.45 9.01
N LYS A 381 -5.29 -2.58 10.27
CA LYS A 381 -5.82 -1.50 11.09
C LYS A 381 -5.62 -1.71 12.58
N SER A 382 -5.62 -0.61 13.34
CA SER A 382 -5.32 -0.63 14.79
C SER A 382 -6.46 -1.17 15.67
N PHE A 383 -7.70 -1.24 15.18
CA PHE A 383 -8.87 -1.68 15.94
C PHE A 383 -9.73 -2.63 15.11
N SER A 384 -10.35 -3.61 15.76
CA SER A 384 -11.25 -4.58 15.12
C SER A 384 -12.42 -4.90 16.05
N PRO A 385 -13.48 -4.03 16.07
CA PRO A 385 -14.65 -4.25 16.91
C PRO A 385 -15.42 -5.51 16.53
N GLY A 386 -15.45 -5.85 15.25
CA GLY A 386 -16.06 -7.06 14.68
C GLY A 386 -15.14 -8.27 14.61
N LYS A 387 -14.02 -8.26 15.33
CA LYS A 387 -12.99 -9.33 15.30
C LYS A 387 -13.56 -10.75 15.36
N GLU A 388 -14.69 -10.96 16.06
CA GLU A 388 -15.30 -12.28 16.16
C GLU A 388 -15.76 -12.84 14.81
N ALA A 389 -16.25 -11.99 13.91
CA ALA A 389 -16.64 -12.41 12.56
C ALA A 389 -15.41 -12.81 11.73
N VAL A 390 -14.36 -11.99 11.79
CA VAL A 390 -13.08 -12.27 11.11
C VAL A 390 -12.45 -13.55 11.66
N ASP A 391 -12.40 -13.74 12.98
CA ASP A 391 -11.88 -14.95 13.62
C ASP A 391 -12.63 -16.23 13.15
N LYS A 392 -13.95 -16.15 12.95
CA LYS A 392 -14.74 -17.26 12.38
C LYS A 392 -14.36 -17.55 10.93
N ALA A 393 -14.14 -16.52 10.12
CA ALA A 393 -13.71 -16.66 8.74
C ALA A 393 -12.28 -17.26 8.65
N VAL A 394 -11.36 -16.82 9.52
CA VAL A 394 -9.99 -17.38 9.63
C VAL A 394 -10.03 -18.87 10.00
N LYS A 395 -10.86 -19.25 10.98
CA LYS A 395 -11.06 -20.67 11.35
C LYS A 395 -11.71 -21.48 10.22
N TYR A 396 -12.62 -20.86 9.49
CA TYR A 396 -13.23 -21.50 8.33
C TYR A 396 -12.17 -21.79 7.26
N ALA A 397 -11.33 -20.82 6.93
CA ALA A 397 -10.20 -21.01 6.02
C ALA A 397 -9.23 -22.10 6.52
N GLU A 398 -8.91 -22.14 7.83
CA GLU A 398 -8.10 -23.21 8.44
C GLU A 398 -8.74 -24.58 8.22
N SER A 399 -10.04 -24.71 8.46
CA SER A 399 -10.77 -25.97 8.32
C SER A 399 -10.83 -26.48 6.88
N ARG A 400 -10.71 -25.58 5.90
CA ARG A 400 -10.70 -25.87 4.46
C ARG A 400 -9.29 -26.03 3.89
N GLY A 401 -8.25 -25.85 4.74
CA GLY A 401 -6.86 -25.99 4.32
C GLY A 401 -6.37 -24.87 3.42
N VAL A 402 -6.88 -23.64 3.61
CA VAL A 402 -6.46 -22.44 2.89
C VAL A 402 -5.43 -21.68 3.71
N LEU A 403 -4.31 -21.27 3.10
CA LEU A 403 -3.28 -20.45 3.73
C LEU A 403 -3.66 -18.96 3.67
N LEU A 404 -3.58 -18.27 4.78
CA LEU A 404 -3.74 -16.82 4.88
C LEU A 404 -2.38 -16.17 5.09
N VAL A 405 -2.04 -15.20 4.25
CA VAL A 405 -0.77 -14.45 4.33
C VAL A 405 -1.10 -12.98 4.48
N HIS A 406 -0.55 -12.35 5.51
CA HIS A 406 -0.88 -11.00 5.93
C HIS A 406 0.37 -10.12 5.98
N ALA A 407 0.24 -8.87 5.57
CA ALA A 407 1.28 -7.86 5.66
C ALA A 407 1.36 -7.31 7.08
N ALA A 408 2.56 -7.20 7.63
CA ALA A 408 2.76 -6.81 9.02
C ALA A 408 2.41 -5.34 9.33
N GLY A 409 2.29 -4.47 8.31
CA GLY A 409 2.07 -3.03 8.49
C GLY A 409 3.34 -2.20 8.35
N ASN A 410 3.18 -0.87 8.24
CA ASN A 410 4.22 0.06 7.81
C ASN A 410 4.49 1.21 8.81
N ASP A 411 4.27 0.98 10.09
CA ASP A 411 4.40 2.01 11.14
C ASP A 411 5.75 1.93 11.89
N GLY A 412 6.60 0.95 11.58
CA GLY A 412 7.82 0.65 12.31
C GLY A 412 7.56 0.10 13.71
N ASP A 413 6.39 -0.45 13.94
CA ASP A 413 5.91 -0.88 15.24
C ASP A 413 6.28 -2.31 15.60
N ASN A 414 6.36 -2.56 16.90
CA ASN A 414 6.56 -3.90 17.46
C ASN A 414 5.21 -4.59 17.70
N LEU A 415 4.82 -5.49 16.82
CA LEU A 415 3.55 -6.24 16.89
C LEU A 415 3.44 -7.19 18.10
N ASP A 416 4.55 -7.47 18.78
CA ASP A 416 4.51 -8.18 20.07
C ASP A 416 3.92 -7.31 21.20
N LYS A 417 3.78 -5.99 20.97
CA LYS A 417 3.28 -5.00 21.93
C LYS A 417 2.00 -4.30 21.45
N GLU A 418 2.00 -3.86 20.21
CA GLU A 418 0.87 -3.17 19.57
C GLU A 418 0.35 -4.05 18.44
N PRO A 419 -0.73 -4.82 18.66
CA PRO A 419 -1.26 -5.72 17.64
C PRO A 419 -1.93 -4.93 16.52
N ASP A 420 -1.73 -5.40 15.29
CA ASP A 420 -2.49 -5.00 14.10
C ASP A 420 -3.58 -6.04 13.78
N TYR A 421 -4.58 -5.65 12.99
CA TYR A 421 -5.74 -6.48 12.65
C TYR A 421 -6.01 -6.47 11.14
N PRO A 422 -6.44 -7.65 10.59
CA PRO A 422 -6.68 -8.93 11.25
C PRO A 422 -5.39 -9.59 11.76
N SER A 423 -5.48 -10.55 12.67
CA SER A 423 -4.30 -11.18 13.25
C SER A 423 -4.49 -12.69 13.48
N ARG A 424 -3.37 -13.41 13.58
CA ARG A 424 -3.38 -14.83 13.96
C ARG A 424 -3.99 -15.11 15.32
N ASN A 425 -3.95 -14.12 16.23
CA ASN A 425 -4.41 -14.27 17.62
C ASN A 425 -5.93 -14.15 17.67
N LEU A 426 -6.63 -15.26 17.82
CA LEU A 426 -8.08 -15.29 17.91
C LEU A 426 -8.56 -14.79 19.28
N LYS A 427 -9.77 -14.24 19.34
CA LYS A 427 -10.38 -13.68 20.57
C LYS A 427 -10.45 -14.68 21.74
N ASN A 428 -10.46 -15.97 21.44
CA ASN A 428 -10.46 -17.03 22.45
C ASN A 428 -9.05 -17.44 22.95
N GLY A 429 -8.01 -16.72 22.57
CA GLY A 429 -6.62 -16.97 22.97
C GLY A 429 -5.92 -18.10 22.19
N VAL A 430 -6.54 -18.65 21.15
CA VAL A 430 -5.92 -19.65 20.25
C VAL A 430 -5.31 -18.94 19.05
N GLU A 431 -4.17 -19.41 18.57
CA GLU A 431 -3.57 -18.92 17.32
C GLU A 431 -4.06 -19.72 16.11
N ALA A 432 -4.35 -19.00 15.00
CA ALA A 432 -4.64 -19.61 13.71
C ALA A 432 -3.38 -20.29 13.14
N LYS A 433 -3.51 -21.57 12.76
CA LYS A 433 -2.36 -22.35 12.28
C LYS A 433 -2.01 -22.06 10.82
N ASN A 434 -2.98 -21.66 10.03
CA ASN A 434 -2.89 -21.38 8.61
C ASN A 434 -2.53 -19.91 8.30
N TRP A 435 -1.88 -19.22 9.20
CA TRP A 435 -1.54 -17.78 9.10
C TRP A 435 -0.04 -17.57 8.96
N LEU A 436 0.37 -16.66 8.07
CA LEU A 436 1.72 -16.09 7.99
C LEU A 436 1.66 -14.57 8.09
N GLU A 437 2.56 -13.98 8.86
CA GLU A 437 2.75 -12.53 9.02
C GLU A 437 4.08 -12.12 8.42
N ILE A 438 4.09 -11.14 7.51
CA ILE A 438 5.23 -10.86 6.63
C ILE A 438 5.73 -9.42 6.80
N GLY A 439 7.00 -9.28 7.19
CA GLY A 439 7.72 -8.00 7.20
C GLY A 439 8.43 -7.72 5.87
N ALA A 440 8.79 -6.46 5.63
CA ALA A 440 9.42 -6.00 4.40
C ALA A 440 10.94 -5.94 4.49
N SER A 441 11.63 -6.48 3.48
CA SER A 441 13.09 -6.39 3.33
C SER A 441 13.50 -5.59 2.09
N SER A 442 14.74 -5.09 2.11
CA SER A 442 15.43 -4.41 1.03
C SER A 442 16.39 -5.35 0.30
N TYR A 443 17.10 -4.83 -0.69
CA TYR A 443 17.98 -5.56 -1.61
C TYR A 443 19.41 -5.76 -1.09
N GLY A 444 19.86 -4.99 -0.07
CA GLY A 444 21.19 -5.07 0.54
C GLY A 444 21.28 -6.14 1.63
N ALA A 445 22.48 -6.57 1.99
CA ALA A 445 22.78 -7.43 3.14
C ALA A 445 23.55 -6.64 4.21
N ASP A 446 23.03 -5.49 4.60
CA ASP A 446 23.65 -4.49 5.47
C ASP A 446 22.68 -4.02 6.58
N ALA A 447 22.97 -2.88 7.18
CA ALA A 447 22.14 -2.29 8.22
C ALA A 447 20.72 -1.95 7.73
N ASP A 448 20.54 -1.74 6.43
CA ASP A 448 19.27 -1.32 5.80
C ASP A 448 18.52 -2.50 5.14
N LEU A 449 18.88 -3.75 5.48
CA LEU A 449 18.20 -4.94 4.98
C LEU A 449 16.71 -4.95 5.30
N VAL A 450 16.26 -4.33 6.37
CA VAL A 450 14.86 -4.23 6.75
C VAL A 450 14.33 -2.86 6.38
N GLY A 451 13.16 -2.81 5.72
CA GLY A 451 12.50 -1.53 5.41
C GLY A 451 12.26 -0.73 6.70
N SER A 452 12.68 0.54 6.72
CA SER A 452 12.60 1.40 7.91
C SER A 452 11.18 1.58 8.45
N PHE A 453 10.19 1.39 7.59
CA PHE A 453 8.76 1.44 7.88
C PHE A 453 8.19 0.10 8.39
N SER A 454 8.86 -1.03 8.14
CA SER A 454 8.27 -2.35 8.37
C SER A 454 7.94 -2.59 9.83
N ASN A 455 6.70 -3.00 10.13
CA ASN A 455 6.41 -3.57 11.43
C ASN A 455 7.19 -4.86 11.62
N TYR A 456 7.51 -5.18 12.87
CA TYR A 456 8.32 -6.31 13.27
C TYR A 456 7.80 -6.95 14.56
N GLY A 457 8.28 -8.15 14.87
CA GLY A 457 7.92 -8.81 16.12
C GLY A 457 8.53 -10.21 16.24
N LYS A 458 9.26 -10.46 17.31
CA LYS A 458 9.93 -11.76 17.54
C LYS A 458 8.96 -12.93 17.64
N LYS A 459 7.70 -12.65 18.04
CA LYS A 459 6.64 -13.65 18.19
C LYS A 459 5.53 -13.50 17.17
N SER A 460 5.36 -12.29 16.62
CA SER A 460 4.21 -11.93 15.78
C SER A 460 4.51 -11.99 14.29
N VAL A 461 5.72 -11.61 13.84
CA VAL A 461 6.14 -11.66 12.43
C VAL A 461 6.84 -12.99 12.13
N ASP A 462 6.41 -13.72 11.10
CA ASP A 462 7.00 -15.03 10.77
C ASP A 462 8.35 -14.91 10.07
N LEU A 463 8.41 -14.11 9.01
CA LEU A 463 9.59 -13.93 8.17
C LEU A 463 9.52 -12.59 7.44
N PHE A 464 10.61 -12.21 6.77
CA PHE A 464 10.68 -11.05 5.90
C PHE A 464 10.71 -11.47 4.42
N ALA A 465 10.25 -10.59 3.54
CA ALA A 465 10.28 -10.76 2.10
C ALA A 465 10.54 -9.41 1.41
N PRO A 466 11.00 -9.39 0.14
CA PRO A 466 11.21 -8.16 -0.63
C PRO A 466 10.00 -7.23 -0.61
N GLY A 467 10.18 -6.01 -0.14
CA GLY A 467 9.11 -5.02 0.01
C GLY A 467 9.57 -3.57 -0.20
N VAL A 468 10.84 -3.33 -0.56
CA VAL A 468 11.38 -1.99 -0.83
C VAL A 468 11.70 -1.88 -2.31
N GLN A 469 11.23 -0.82 -2.99
CA GLN A 469 11.43 -0.60 -4.43
C GLN A 469 11.06 -1.84 -5.27
N ILE A 470 9.81 -2.26 -5.18
CA ILE A 470 9.29 -3.40 -5.93
C ILE A 470 8.55 -2.89 -7.16
N TYR A 471 9.12 -3.18 -8.34
CA TYR A 471 8.51 -2.83 -9.62
C TYR A 471 7.46 -3.87 -10.00
N SER A 472 6.23 -3.42 -10.28
CA SER A 472 5.13 -4.31 -10.64
C SER A 472 4.07 -3.61 -11.50
N THR A 473 3.06 -4.37 -11.92
CA THR A 473 1.94 -3.90 -12.75
C THR A 473 1.10 -2.85 -12.01
N THR A 474 0.67 -1.82 -12.74
CA THR A 474 -0.27 -0.81 -12.27
C THR A 474 -1.35 -0.59 -13.33
N PRO A 475 -2.54 -0.04 -13.02
CA PRO A 475 -3.64 0.09 -13.96
C PRO A 475 -3.24 0.75 -15.29
N HIS A 476 -4.02 0.45 -16.34
CA HIS A 476 -3.83 1.00 -17.67
C HIS A 476 -2.55 0.54 -18.38
N ASN A 477 -2.16 -0.72 -18.18
CA ASN A 477 -0.96 -1.32 -18.76
C ASN A 477 0.33 -0.57 -18.38
N SER A 478 0.37 -0.02 -17.17
CA SER A 478 1.52 0.68 -16.60
C SER A 478 2.24 -0.15 -15.56
N TYR A 479 3.43 0.32 -15.15
CA TYR A 479 4.30 -0.36 -14.19
C TYR A 479 5.03 0.67 -13.34
N GLU A 480 5.05 0.50 -12.03
CA GLU A 480 5.68 1.43 -11.09
C GLU A 480 6.41 0.71 -9.97
N ASP A 481 7.32 1.42 -9.31
CA ASP A 481 7.96 0.97 -8.08
C ASP A 481 7.12 1.38 -6.87
N LEU A 482 6.65 0.41 -6.09
CA LEU A 482 6.05 0.66 -4.79
C LEU A 482 6.86 0.00 -3.68
N GLN A 483 6.59 0.42 -2.43
CA GLN A 483 7.20 -0.18 -1.24
C GLN A 483 6.19 -0.34 -0.12
N GLY A 484 6.41 -1.35 0.70
CA GLY A 484 5.56 -1.68 1.84
C GLY A 484 5.62 -3.16 2.18
N THR A 485 5.15 -3.50 3.36
CA THR A 485 4.85 -4.90 3.70
C THR A 485 3.76 -5.47 2.79
N SER A 486 2.97 -4.59 2.17
CA SER A 486 2.01 -4.91 1.10
C SER A 486 2.64 -5.55 -0.13
N MET A 487 3.93 -5.31 -0.43
CA MET A 487 4.69 -5.92 -1.53
C MET A 487 5.43 -7.17 -1.04
N ALA A 488 5.82 -7.23 0.21
CA ALA A 488 6.43 -8.40 0.85
C ALA A 488 5.45 -9.57 1.03
N CYS A 489 4.21 -9.27 1.37
CA CYS A 489 3.14 -10.25 1.49
C CYS A 489 2.93 -11.04 0.17
N PRO A 490 2.65 -10.41 -0.99
CA PRO A 490 2.49 -11.10 -2.25
C PRO A 490 3.76 -11.81 -2.73
N ALA A 491 4.95 -11.33 -2.38
CA ALA A 491 6.17 -12.07 -2.64
C ALA A 491 6.18 -13.44 -1.94
N THR A 492 5.70 -13.49 -0.69
CA THR A 492 5.56 -14.76 0.05
C THR A 492 4.40 -15.61 -0.49
N VAL A 493 3.27 -14.99 -0.86
CA VAL A 493 2.12 -15.66 -1.50
C VAL A 493 2.53 -16.32 -2.82
N GLY A 494 3.33 -15.62 -3.63
CA GLY A 494 3.86 -16.16 -4.88
C GLY A 494 4.70 -17.43 -4.66
N VAL A 495 5.58 -17.44 -3.65
CA VAL A 495 6.35 -18.65 -3.30
C VAL A 495 5.43 -19.76 -2.75
N ALA A 496 4.41 -19.43 -1.97
CA ALA A 496 3.43 -20.40 -1.50
C ALA A 496 2.66 -21.05 -2.67
N ALA A 497 2.18 -20.22 -3.61
CA ALA A 497 1.47 -20.66 -4.80
C ALA A 497 2.36 -21.50 -5.72
N LEU A 498 3.62 -21.12 -5.91
CA LEU A 498 4.62 -21.90 -6.63
C LEU A 498 4.77 -23.31 -6.00
N LEU A 499 4.94 -23.39 -4.68
CA LEU A 499 5.01 -24.68 -3.99
C LEU A 499 3.75 -25.52 -4.17
N MET A 500 2.56 -24.94 -4.01
CA MET A 500 1.28 -25.63 -4.19
C MET A 500 1.09 -26.10 -5.63
N SER A 501 1.60 -25.34 -6.61
CA SER A 501 1.51 -25.66 -8.02
C SER A 501 2.36 -26.88 -8.40
N TYR A 502 3.61 -26.88 -7.99
CA TYR A 502 4.56 -27.96 -8.34
C TYR A 502 4.50 -29.16 -7.39
N PHE A 503 3.98 -28.97 -6.18
CA PHE A 503 3.83 -30.01 -5.16
C PHE A 503 2.38 -30.08 -4.64
N PRO A 504 1.41 -30.42 -5.49
CA PRO A 504 -0.03 -30.32 -5.20
C PRO A 504 -0.53 -31.24 -4.09
N ASN A 505 0.31 -32.12 -3.55
CA ASN A 505 0.00 -32.97 -2.41
C ASN A 505 0.39 -32.34 -1.06
N LEU A 506 1.04 -31.20 -1.05
CA LEU A 506 1.36 -30.47 0.18
C LEU A 506 0.08 -29.81 0.72
N THR A 507 -0.11 -29.93 2.02
CA THR A 507 -1.14 -29.17 2.74
C THR A 507 -0.68 -27.72 2.96
N ALA A 508 -1.62 -26.79 3.17
CA ALA A 508 -1.31 -25.41 3.50
C ALA A 508 -0.36 -25.28 4.71
N LEU A 509 -0.52 -26.14 5.72
CA LEU A 509 0.37 -26.15 6.89
C LEU A 509 1.78 -26.61 6.54
N GLN A 510 1.92 -27.61 5.66
CA GLN A 510 3.25 -28.04 5.19
C GLN A 510 3.90 -26.94 4.35
N VAL A 511 3.16 -26.24 3.49
CA VAL A 511 3.67 -25.10 2.74
C VAL A 511 4.16 -23.99 3.68
N LYS A 512 3.36 -23.64 4.68
CA LYS A 512 3.76 -22.69 5.73
C LYS A 512 5.06 -23.12 6.42
N ASP A 513 5.15 -24.37 6.83
CA ASP A 513 6.34 -24.90 7.53
C ASP A 513 7.57 -24.89 6.63
N ILE A 514 7.42 -25.23 5.34
CA ILE A 514 8.49 -25.15 4.34
C ILE A 514 8.98 -23.71 4.21
N LEU A 515 8.08 -22.75 4.01
CA LEU A 515 8.45 -21.32 3.91
C LEU A 515 9.24 -20.83 5.12
N LYS A 516 8.85 -21.23 6.33
CA LYS A 516 9.54 -20.85 7.57
C LYS A 516 10.91 -21.52 7.71
N GLN A 517 11.02 -22.80 7.35
CA GLN A 517 12.25 -23.58 7.52
C GLN A 517 13.30 -23.26 6.45
N SER A 518 12.88 -22.88 5.24
CA SER A 518 13.73 -22.58 4.10
C SER A 518 14.20 -21.12 4.05
N THR A 519 13.86 -20.29 5.04
CA THR A 519 14.28 -18.89 5.07
C THR A 519 15.81 -18.79 5.10
N ARG A 520 16.35 -17.84 4.31
CA ARG A 520 17.76 -17.47 4.37
C ARG A 520 18.06 -16.76 5.69
N LYS A 521 19.11 -17.22 6.38
CA LYS A 521 19.57 -16.64 7.63
C LYS A 521 20.78 -15.74 7.41
N PHE A 522 20.96 -14.78 8.31
CA PHE A 522 22.07 -13.83 8.31
C PHE A 522 22.74 -13.86 9.67
N ASP A 523 23.71 -14.75 9.81
CA ASP A 523 24.38 -14.95 11.09
C ASP A 523 25.19 -13.70 11.47
N GLY A 524 24.89 -13.14 12.63
CA GLY A 524 25.60 -11.98 13.18
C GLY A 524 25.25 -10.63 12.54
N LEU A 525 24.38 -10.59 11.52
CA LEU A 525 23.97 -9.33 10.90
C LEU A 525 23.18 -8.48 11.90
N LYS A 526 23.61 -7.24 12.06
CA LYS A 526 22.84 -6.19 12.72
C LYS A 526 22.20 -5.31 11.69
N VAL A 527 20.98 -4.91 11.95
CA VAL A 527 20.18 -4.02 11.11
C VAL A 527 19.64 -2.86 11.93
N THR A 528 19.36 -1.76 11.27
CA THR A 528 18.61 -0.65 11.86
C THR A 528 17.21 -1.16 12.21
N LYS A 529 16.84 -1.05 13.47
CA LYS A 529 15.52 -1.45 13.95
C LYS A 529 14.48 -0.47 13.38
N PRO A 530 13.42 -0.96 12.70
CA PRO A 530 12.42 -0.09 12.10
C PRO A 530 11.86 0.95 13.06
N GLY A 531 11.57 2.15 12.54
CA GLY A 531 11.07 3.28 13.33
C GLY A 531 12.10 3.91 14.29
N THR A 532 13.38 3.47 14.27
CA THR A 532 14.43 3.95 15.20
C THR A 532 15.78 4.08 14.49
N THR A 533 16.80 4.53 15.26
CA THR A 533 18.22 4.51 14.85
C THR A 533 19.03 3.44 15.60
N GLU A 534 18.36 2.54 16.34
CA GLU A 534 18.99 1.49 17.12
C GLU A 534 19.40 0.31 16.23
N GLU A 535 20.64 -0.16 16.32
CA GLU A 535 21.05 -1.42 15.70
C GLU A 535 20.70 -2.63 16.56
N VAL A 536 20.00 -3.59 15.95
CA VAL A 536 19.63 -4.86 16.60
C VAL A 536 19.99 -6.06 15.73
N PRO A 537 20.17 -7.27 16.32
CA PRO A 537 20.33 -8.47 15.50
C PRO A 537 19.09 -8.67 14.59
N PHE A 538 19.29 -8.89 13.29
CA PHE A 538 18.19 -9.18 12.36
C PHE A 538 17.30 -10.34 12.84
N SER A 539 17.93 -11.36 13.42
CA SER A 539 17.24 -12.52 13.98
C SER A 539 16.27 -12.21 15.12
N SER A 540 16.32 -11.00 15.69
CA SER A 540 15.39 -10.57 16.76
C SER A 540 14.08 -9.98 16.25
N LEU A 541 13.97 -9.69 14.94
CA LEU A 541 12.84 -8.96 14.37
C LEU A 541 11.70 -9.86 13.87
N SER A 542 11.90 -11.16 13.72
CA SER A 542 10.85 -12.12 13.36
C SER A 542 11.07 -13.50 14.01
N ILE A 543 10.04 -14.35 13.94
CA ILE A 543 10.08 -15.74 14.47
C ILE A 543 11.23 -16.51 13.85
N THR A 544 11.34 -16.47 12.52
CA THR A 544 12.38 -17.19 11.80
C THR A 544 13.72 -16.45 11.82
N GLY A 545 13.72 -15.12 11.91
CA GLY A 545 14.93 -14.31 11.73
C GLY A 545 15.53 -14.51 10.34
N GLY A 546 14.71 -14.56 9.29
CA GLY A 546 15.16 -14.84 7.94
C GLY A 546 14.28 -14.28 6.85
N LEU A 547 14.82 -14.29 5.60
CA LEU A 547 14.13 -13.90 4.38
C LEU A 547 13.56 -15.13 3.66
N VAL A 548 12.40 -14.97 3.02
CA VAL A 548 11.81 -16.00 2.15
C VAL A 548 12.79 -16.37 1.04
N ASN A 549 12.86 -17.67 0.69
CA ASN A 549 13.73 -18.18 -0.36
C ASN A 549 13.02 -19.28 -1.16
N ALA A 550 12.66 -18.98 -2.40
CA ALA A 550 11.94 -19.91 -3.27
C ALA A 550 12.78 -21.15 -3.63
N TYR A 551 14.08 -20.98 -3.89
CA TYR A 551 14.96 -22.09 -4.25
C TYR A 551 15.09 -23.12 -3.12
N GLU A 552 15.40 -22.67 -1.91
CA GLU A 552 15.50 -23.55 -0.74
C GLU A 552 14.13 -24.14 -0.34
N ALA A 553 13.03 -23.39 -0.55
CA ALA A 553 11.68 -23.87 -0.34
C ALA A 553 11.34 -25.05 -1.29
N VAL A 554 11.64 -24.92 -2.58
CA VAL A 554 11.46 -25.98 -3.57
C VAL A 554 12.31 -27.21 -3.22
N LYS A 555 13.57 -27.01 -2.90
CA LYS A 555 14.50 -28.09 -2.51
C LYS A 555 14.02 -28.84 -1.26
N LEU A 556 13.50 -28.11 -0.28
CA LEU A 556 12.90 -28.73 0.91
C LEU A 556 11.63 -29.51 0.57
N ALA A 557 10.76 -28.94 -0.28
CA ALA A 557 9.53 -29.59 -0.74
C ALA A 557 9.81 -30.92 -1.46
N GLU A 558 10.84 -30.99 -2.29
CA GLU A 558 11.30 -32.24 -2.95
C GLU A 558 11.69 -33.35 -1.97
N SER A 559 12.21 -32.97 -0.82
CA SER A 559 12.63 -33.92 0.22
C SER A 559 11.47 -34.52 1.02
N ILE A 560 10.29 -33.91 0.96
CA ILE A 560 9.10 -34.35 1.70
C ILE A 560 8.44 -35.50 0.94
N LYS A 561 8.45 -36.68 1.53
CA LYS A 561 7.72 -37.82 0.95
C LYS A 561 6.22 -37.54 0.98
N PRO A 562 5.49 -37.81 -0.13
CA PRO A 562 4.04 -37.67 -0.13
C PRO A 562 3.42 -38.50 1.00
N SER A 563 2.61 -37.87 1.83
CA SER A 563 1.77 -38.62 2.78
C SER A 563 0.86 -39.56 1.98
N PRO A 564 0.71 -40.83 2.35
CA PRO A 564 -0.22 -41.70 1.66
C PRO A 564 -1.62 -41.07 1.70
N ALA A 565 -2.25 -40.98 0.53
CA ALA A 565 -3.61 -40.45 0.41
C ALA A 565 -4.51 -41.16 1.42
N LYS A 566 -5.13 -40.41 2.32
CA LYS A 566 -6.22 -40.94 3.13
C LYS A 566 -7.33 -41.39 2.16
N LYS A 567 -7.54 -42.71 2.06
CA LYS A 567 -8.64 -43.28 1.30
C LYS A 567 -9.99 -42.89 1.88
#